data_d3635e06fda25bca7a4c0c8c92a7d7e8
#
_entry.id   d3635e06fda25bca7a4c0c8c92a7d7e8
#
_cell.length_a   1.000
_cell.length_b   1.000
_cell.length_c   1.000
_cell.angle_alpha   90.00
_cell.angle_beta   90.00
_cell.angle_gamma   90.00
#
_symmetry.space_group_name_H-M   'P 1'
#
loop_
_entity.id
_entity.type
_entity.pdbx_description
1 polymer ?
#
loop_
_entity_poly.entity_id
_entity_poly.type
_entity_poly.pdbx_seq_one_letter_code
_entity_poly.pdbx_strand_id
1 'polypeptide(L)'
;VVIATPGRLIAHLTNSGVDLSHVECLILDEADRMLDMGFSDDIMKIISYLPKERQTIMFSATLPPKIRELARTILNDPAEVTIAVSKPNEAISQSAYVCYESQKLGIVREMFAEPKETKTIIFSSSKQKTKELAHVLKRMKFNVAAMHSDLEQSQREEVILNFKNNKVDILVATDIVARGIDIEDIGLVVNYDVPHDPEDYIHRIGRTARAAATGAAV
;
A
#
# COMPACT_ATOMS: atom_id res chain seq x y z
N VAL A 1 1.01 -11.40 -21.18
CA VAL A 1 1.03 -11.19 -19.72
C VAL A 1 -0.29 -10.57 -19.32
N VAL A 2 -0.96 -11.12 -18.29
CA VAL A 2 -2.18 -10.56 -17.69
C VAL A 2 -1.83 -10.12 -16.27
N ILE A 3 -2.16 -8.88 -15.92
CA ILE A 3 -2.00 -8.33 -14.57
C ILE A 3 -3.37 -7.84 -14.12
N ALA A 4 -3.88 -8.37 -13.02
CA ALA A 4 -5.21 -8.04 -12.54
C ALA A 4 -5.37 -8.30 -11.04
N THR A 5 -6.34 -7.65 -10.42
CA THR A 5 -6.84 -8.04 -9.09
C THR A 5 -7.80 -9.23 -9.22
N PRO A 6 -7.96 -10.08 -8.17
CA PRO A 6 -8.78 -11.29 -8.26
C PRO A 6 -10.20 -11.04 -8.78
N GLY A 7 -10.93 -10.11 -8.19
CA GLY A 7 -12.31 -9.82 -8.61
C GLY A 7 -12.45 -9.33 -10.06
N ARG A 8 -11.49 -8.51 -10.52
CA ARG A 8 -11.49 -8.03 -11.92
C ARG A 8 -11.20 -9.18 -12.89
N LEU A 9 -10.25 -10.05 -12.57
CA LEU A 9 -9.92 -11.20 -13.40
C LEU A 9 -11.11 -12.16 -13.51
N ILE A 10 -11.78 -12.46 -12.41
CA ILE A 10 -12.98 -13.30 -12.40
C ILE A 10 -14.08 -12.71 -13.28
N ALA A 11 -14.32 -11.40 -13.22
CA ALA A 11 -15.32 -10.75 -14.06
C ALA A 11 -15.02 -10.94 -15.56
N HIS A 12 -13.75 -10.87 -15.98
CA HIS A 12 -13.35 -11.15 -17.35
C HIS A 12 -13.44 -12.62 -17.72
N LEU A 13 -13.07 -13.54 -16.83
CA LEU A 13 -13.17 -14.98 -17.04
C LEU A 13 -14.64 -15.43 -17.21
N THR A 14 -15.53 -14.88 -16.39
CA THR A 14 -16.96 -15.21 -16.45
C THR A 14 -17.61 -14.75 -17.76
N ASN A 15 -17.13 -13.65 -18.32
CA ASN A 15 -17.63 -13.10 -19.59
C ASN A 15 -16.86 -13.59 -20.83
N SER A 16 -16.06 -14.65 -20.69
CA SER A 16 -15.22 -15.21 -21.78
C SER A 16 -14.28 -14.19 -22.43
N GLY A 17 -13.91 -13.13 -21.69
CA GLY A 17 -13.04 -12.06 -22.18
C GLY A 17 -11.56 -12.38 -22.11
N VAL A 18 -11.17 -13.44 -21.38
CA VAL A 18 -9.78 -13.87 -21.19
C VAL A 18 -9.71 -15.39 -21.21
N ASP A 19 -8.77 -15.93 -21.96
CA ASP A 19 -8.41 -17.34 -21.94
C ASP A 19 -7.10 -17.54 -21.19
N LEU A 20 -7.12 -18.36 -20.14
CA LEU A 20 -5.96 -18.69 -19.30
C LEU A 20 -5.43 -20.12 -19.56
N SER A 21 -5.96 -20.85 -20.55
CA SER A 21 -5.60 -22.26 -20.81
C SER A 21 -4.12 -22.46 -21.20
N HIS A 22 -3.42 -21.42 -21.59
CA HIS A 22 -2.01 -21.46 -21.97
C HIS A 22 -1.08 -20.72 -21.00
N VAL A 23 -1.53 -20.46 -19.77
CA VAL A 23 -0.71 -19.79 -18.76
C VAL A 23 0.33 -20.78 -18.20
N GLU A 24 1.59 -20.48 -18.37
CA GLU A 24 2.72 -21.26 -17.91
C GLU A 24 3.22 -20.84 -16.53
N CYS A 25 2.93 -19.61 -16.11
CA CYS A 25 3.35 -19.07 -14.82
C CYS A 25 2.26 -18.26 -14.17
N LEU A 26 1.93 -18.59 -12.92
CA LEU A 26 1.08 -17.82 -12.02
C LEU A 26 1.94 -17.13 -10.98
N ILE A 27 1.77 -15.84 -10.80
CA ILE A 27 2.39 -15.06 -9.73
C ILE A 27 1.29 -14.50 -8.82
N LEU A 28 1.35 -14.84 -7.55
CA LEU A 28 0.54 -14.24 -6.50
C LEU A 28 1.42 -13.28 -5.69
N ASP A 29 1.14 -11.99 -5.79
CA ASP A 29 1.87 -10.96 -5.06
C ASP A 29 1.02 -10.43 -3.91
N GLU A 30 1.65 -10.09 -2.78
CA GLU A 30 0.97 -9.69 -1.54
C GLU A 30 -0.12 -10.70 -1.11
N ALA A 31 0.22 -12.01 -1.10
CA ALA A 31 -0.75 -13.08 -0.86
C ALA A 31 -1.43 -12.98 0.52
N ASP A 32 -0.71 -12.61 1.59
CA ASP A 32 -1.25 -12.31 2.90
C ASP A 32 -2.36 -11.26 2.81
N ARG A 33 -2.11 -10.21 2.07
CA ARG A 33 -3.06 -9.14 1.86
C ARG A 33 -4.32 -9.58 1.13
N MET A 34 -4.16 -10.41 0.11
CA MET A 34 -5.31 -10.95 -0.62
C MET A 34 -6.19 -11.79 0.31
N LEU A 35 -5.61 -12.60 1.20
CA LEU A 35 -6.37 -13.39 2.17
C LEU A 35 -7.06 -12.51 3.23
N ASP A 36 -6.40 -11.47 3.73
CA ASP A 36 -7.00 -10.51 4.68
C ASP A 36 -8.20 -9.79 4.09
N MET A 37 -8.18 -9.53 2.79
CA MET A 37 -9.30 -8.95 2.05
C MET A 37 -10.40 -9.97 1.71
N GLY A 38 -10.24 -11.24 2.06
CA GLY A 38 -11.23 -12.29 1.83
C GLY A 38 -11.19 -12.91 0.44
N PHE A 39 -10.14 -12.73 -0.35
CA PHE A 39 -10.02 -13.26 -1.72
C PHE A 39 -9.63 -14.73 -1.81
N SER A 40 -9.67 -15.49 -0.71
CA SER A 40 -9.30 -16.92 -0.73
C SER A 40 -10.05 -17.73 -1.80
N ASP A 41 -11.38 -17.61 -1.80
CA ASP A 41 -12.24 -18.33 -2.74
C ASP A 41 -12.04 -17.85 -4.19
N ASP A 42 -11.81 -16.55 -4.35
CA ASP A 42 -11.53 -15.95 -5.65
C ASP A 42 -10.21 -16.46 -6.25
N ILE A 43 -9.17 -16.57 -5.41
CA ILE A 43 -7.88 -17.13 -5.82
C ILE A 43 -8.05 -18.58 -6.27
N MET A 44 -8.75 -19.41 -5.48
CA MET A 44 -8.99 -20.80 -5.82
C MET A 44 -9.82 -20.93 -7.10
N LYS A 45 -10.81 -20.06 -7.29
CA LYS A 45 -11.60 -19.99 -8.52
C LYS A 45 -10.73 -19.65 -9.74
N ILE A 46 -9.85 -18.65 -9.64
CA ILE A 46 -8.92 -18.31 -10.74
C ILE A 46 -8.02 -19.50 -11.05
N ILE A 47 -7.48 -20.17 -10.04
CA ILE A 47 -6.61 -21.33 -10.19
C ILE A 47 -7.33 -22.47 -10.95
N SER A 48 -8.65 -22.62 -10.78
CA SER A 48 -9.42 -23.63 -11.49
C SER A 48 -9.49 -23.42 -13.01
N TYR A 49 -9.22 -22.21 -13.51
CA TYR A 49 -9.14 -21.90 -14.94
C TYR A 49 -7.74 -22.09 -15.53
N LEU A 50 -6.72 -22.34 -14.68
CA LEU A 50 -5.33 -22.45 -15.10
C LEU A 50 -4.95 -23.91 -15.41
N PRO A 51 -3.97 -24.16 -16.30
CA PRO A 51 -3.38 -25.48 -16.47
C PRO A 51 -2.85 -26.05 -15.17
N LYS A 52 -2.93 -27.36 -15.01
CA LYS A 52 -2.33 -28.06 -13.84
C LYS A 52 -0.81 -27.98 -13.88
N GLU A 53 -0.23 -28.15 -15.06
CA GLU A 53 1.21 -28.00 -15.28
C GLU A 53 1.54 -26.53 -15.51
N ARG A 54 2.05 -25.90 -14.49
CA ARG A 54 2.49 -24.50 -14.52
C ARG A 54 3.51 -24.26 -13.41
N GLN A 55 4.31 -23.23 -13.56
CA GLN A 55 5.05 -22.65 -12.44
C GLN A 55 4.10 -21.79 -11.60
N THR A 56 4.15 -21.92 -10.28
CA THR A 56 3.43 -21.02 -9.38
C THR A 56 4.43 -20.35 -8.43
N ILE A 57 4.40 -19.03 -8.36
CA ILE A 57 5.26 -18.22 -7.51
C ILE A 57 4.35 -17.43 -6.57
N MET A 58 4.68 -17.41 -5.29
CA MET A 58 3.91 -16.66 -4.30
C MET A 58 4.85 -15.75 -3.51
N PHE A 59 4.51 -14.47 -3.47
CA PHE A 59 5.16 -13.48 -2.62
C PHE A 59 4.22 -13.08 -1.49
N SER A 60 4.75 -13.02 -0.28
CA SER A 60 4.00 -12.62 0.91
C SER A 60 4.96 -11.97 1.90
N ALA A 61 4.55 -10.88 2.54
CA ALA A 61 5.35 -10.26 3.60
C ALA A 61 5.32 -11.13 4.87
N THR A 62 4.22 -11.86 5.10
CA THR A 62 4.02 -12.70 6.28
C THR A 62 3.60 -14.10 5.92
N LEU A 63 3.80 -15.04 6.84
CA LEU A 63 3.44 -16.45 6.68
C LEU A 63 2.55 -16.95 7.81
N PRO A 64 1.38 -16.33 8.07
CA PRO A 64 0.41 -16.84 9.03
C PRO A 64 -0.12 -18.21 8.59
N PRO A 65 -0.78 -18.97 9.50
CA PRO A 65 -1.27 -20.33 9.20
C PRO A 65 -2.10 -20.41 7.91
N LYS A 66 -2.95 -19.43 7.63
CA LYS A 66 -3.78 -19.40 6.41
C LYS A 66 -2.95 -19.27 5.12
N ILE A 67 -1.89 -18.48 5.14
CA ILE A 67 -0.97 -18.36 3.99
C ILE A 67 -0.20 -19.65 3.78
N ARG A 68 0.26 -20.30 4.84
CA ARG A 68 0.93 -21.61 4.74
C ARG A 68 -0.01 -22.69 4.18
N GLU A 69 -1.28 -22.65 4.56
CA GLU A 69 -2.30 -23.57 4.02
C GLU A 69 -2.54 -23.32 2.53
N LEU A 70 -2.70 -22.06 2.14
CA LEU A 70 -2.81 -21.69 0.72
C LEU A 70 -1.57 -22.16 -0.06
N ALA A 71 -0.37 -21.87 0.43
CA ALA A 71 0.88 -22.28 -0.20
C ALA A 71 0.96 -23.79 -0.42
N ARG A 72 0.60 -24.59 0.60
CA ARG A 72 0.57 -26.07 0.49
C ARG A 72 -0.43 -26.56 -0.54
N THR A 73 -1.52 -25.81 -0.76
CA THR A 73 -2.58 -26.20 -1.69
C THR A 73 -2.20 -25.89 -3.15
N ILE A 74 -1.50 -24.78 -3.38
CA ILE A 74 -1.30 -24.26 -4.75
C ILE A 74 0.11 -24.40 -5.30
N LEU A 75 1.10 -24.59 -4.42
CA LEU A 75 2.51 -24.78 -4.82
C LEU A 75 2.84 -26.27 -4.88
N ASN A 76 3.71 -26.62 -5.81
CA ASN A 76 4.21 -27.97 -5.99
C ASN A 76 5.73 -27.98 -5.72
N ASP A 77 6.14 -28.65 -4.64
CA ASP A 77 7.55 -28.73 -4.19
C ASP A 77 8.29 -27.38 -4.27
N PRO A 78 7.80 -26.32 -3.57
CA PRO A 78 8.32 -24.99 -3.72
C PRO A 78 9.69 -24.84 -3.05
N ALA A 79 10.59 -24.11 -3.70
CA ALA A 79 11.75 -23.52 -3.03
C ALA A 79 11.27 -22.35 -2.16
N GLU A 80 11.54 -22.42 -0.87
CA GLU A 80 11.21 -21.34 0.07
C GLU A 80 12.44 -20.44 0.27
N VAL A 81 12.25 -19.15 -0.02
CA VAL A 81 13.24 -18.10 0.27
C VAL A 81 12.66 -17.18 1.33
N THR A 82 13.19 -17.28 2.53
CA THR A 82 12.80 -16.43 3.64
C THR A 82 13.82 -15.31 3.82
N ILE A 83 13.37 -14.08 3.62
CA ILE A 83 14.12 -12.89 3.99
C ILE A 83 13.71 -12.57 5.43
N ALA A 84 14.69 -12.37 6.32
CA ALA A 84 14.39 -12.04 7.73
C ALA A 84 13.37 -10.90 7.79
N VAL A 85 12.36 -11.08 8.64
CA VAL A 85 11.28 -10.09 8.85
C VAL A 85 11.91 -8.70 8.97
N SER A 86 11.46 -7.82 8.13
CA SER A 86 12.06 -6.51 7.91
C SER A 86 12.17 -5.75 9.22
N LYS A 87 13.39 -5.65 9.75
CA LYS A 87 13.68 -4.51 10.62
C LYS A 87 13.37 -3.26 9.79
N PRO A 88 12.77 -2.23 10.40
CA PRO A 88 12.67 -0.94 9.73
C PRO A 88 14.01 -0.61 9.09
N ASN A 89 13.99 -0.14 7.85
CA ASN A 89 15.22 0.26 7.19
C ASN A 89 15.98 1.23 8.12
N GLU A 90 17.22 0.92 8.48
CA GLU A 90 18.04 1.72 9.40
C GLU A 90 18.27 3.16 8.88
N ALA A 91 18.05 3.38 7.58
CA ALA A 91 18.09 4.70 6.97
C ALA A 91 16.84 5.57 7.28
N ILE A 92 15.82 5.01 7.98
CA ILE A 92 14.61 5.75 8.39
C ILE A 92 14.78 6.23 9.83
N SER A 93 14.90 7.54 10.01
CA SER A 93 14.82 8.17 11.33
C SER A 93 13.37 8.13 11.81
N GLN A 94 13.11 7.50 12.95
CA GLN A 94 11.78 7.34 13.50
C GLN A 94 11.61 8.15 14.79
N SER A 95 10.49 8.86 14.90
CA SER A 95 10.10 9.60 16.10
C SER A 95 8.61 9.40 16.40
N ALA A 96 8.22 9.61 17.65
CA ALA A 96 6.81 9.50 18.04
C ALA A 96 6.43 10.61 19.02
N TYR A 97 5.21 11.13 18.87
CA TYR A 97 4.61 12.08 19.79
C TYR A 97 3.52 11.40 20.62
N VAL A 98 3.64 11.45 21.92
CA VAL A 98 2.55 11.04 22.83
C VAL A 98 1.61 12.24 22.98
N CYS A 99 0.41 12.14 22.42
CA CYS A 99 -0.53 13.24 22.37
C CYS A 99 -1.99 12.77 22.41
N TYR A 100 -2.90 13.69 22.77
CA TYR A 100 -4.33 13.48 22.62
C TYR A 100 -4.79 13.80 21.20
N GLU A 101 -5.93 13.26 20.78
CA GLU A 101 -6.48 13.47 19.43
C GLU A 101 -6.60 14.97 19.07
N SER A 102 -7.03 15.79 20.04
CA SER A 102 -7.15 17.25 19.87
C SER A 102 -5.84 18.00 19.61
N GLN A 103 -4.70 17.38 19.93
CA GLN A 103 -3.38 17.98 19.78
C GLN A 103 -2.70 17.63 18.44
N LYS A 104 -3.12 16.53 17.81
CA LYS A 104 -2.50 16.01 16.58
C LYS A 104 -2.40 17.07 15.47
N LEU A 105 -3.48 17.82 15.23
CA LEU A 105 -3.48 18.84 14.18
C LEU A 105 -2.50 19.98 14.49
N GLY A 106 -2.37 20.36 15.78
CA GLY A 106 -1.38 21.35 16.22
C GLY A 106 0.04 20.89 15.96
N ILE A 107 0.34 19.61 16.27
CA ILE A 107 1.64 18.98 16.02
C ILE A 107 1.94 18.97 14.52
N VAL A 108 1.00 18.52 13.71
CA VAL A 108 1.16 18.52 12.23
C VAL A 108 1.43 19.94 11.72
N ARG A 109 0.71 20.94 12.21
CA ARG A 109 0.96 22.33 11.84
C ARG A 109 2.38 22.78 12.18
N GLU A 110 2.88 22.43 13.37
CA GLU A 110 4.23 22.78 13.82
C GLU A 110 5.29 22.06 12.99
N MET A 111 5.05 20.79 12.63
CA MET A 111 5.95 20.02 11.75
C MET A 111 6.15 20.67 10.38
N PHE A 112 5.17 21.43 9.90
CA PHE A 112 5.18 22.13 8.60
C PHE A 112 5.32 23.65 8.74
N ALA A 113 5.67 24.16 9.93
CA ALA A 113 5.89 25.60 10.14
C ALA A 113 7.01 26.15 9.26
N GLU A 114 8.01 25.32 8.97
CA GLU A 114 9.07 25.63 8.00
C GLU A 114 8.83 24.86 6.69
N PRO A 115 9.05 25.48 5.52
CA PRO A 115 8.93 24.82 4.24
C PRO A 115 9.85 23.59 4.19
N LYS A 116 9.31 22.45 3.82
CA LYS A 116 10.09 21.22 3.59
C LYS A 116 10.25 21.02 2.08
N GLU A 117 11.46 20.80 1.64
CA GLU A 117 11.76 20.52 0.23
C GLU A 117 11.38 19.08 -0.18
N THR A 118 10.95 18.27 0.79
CA THR A 118 10.67 16.85 0.57
C THR A 118 9.19 16.55 0.56
N LYS A 119 8.77 15.66 -0.33
CA LYS A 119 7.41 15.13 -0.37
C LYS A 119 7.04 14.44 0.94
N THR A 120 5.81 14.63 1.37
CA THR A 120 5.29 14.01 2.58
C THR A 120 4.04 13.20 2.29
N ILE A 121 3.95 12.00 2.89
CA ILE A 121 2.70 11.25 2.98
C ILE A 121 2.22 11.27 4.43
N ILE A 122 0.93 11.57 4.62
CA ILE A 122 0.25 11.51 5.92
C ILE A 122 -0.80 10.39 5.86
N PHE A 123 -0.63 9.36 6.68
CA PHE A 123 -1.57 8.26 6.79
C PHE A 123 -2.63 8.55 7.85
N SER A 124 -3.89 8.39 7.49
CA SER A 124 -5.04 8.50 8.39
C SER A 124 -5.92 7.24 8.34
N SER A 125 -6.64 6.96 9.42
CA SER A 125 -7.38 5.71 9.62
C SER A 125 -8.67 5.60 8.80
N SER A 126 -9.19 6.70 8.26
CA SER A 126 -10.45 6.67 7.52
C SER A 126 -10.52 7.72 6.41
N LYS A 127 -11.36 7.46 5.40
CA LYS A 127 -11.63 8.42 4.32
C LYS A 127 -12.14 9.76 4.82
N GLN A 128 -12.95 9.75 5.89
CA GLN A 128 -13.49 10.96 6.48
C GLN A 128 -12.37 11.82 7.08
N LYS A 129 -11.53 11.23 7.94
CA LYS A 129 -10.36 11.92 8.51
C LYS A 129 -9.40 12.41 7.42
N THR A 130 -9.18 11.61 6.35
CA THR A 130 -8.36 12.01 5.20
C THR A 130 -8.87 13.30 4.57
N LYS A 131 -10.17 13.39 4.31
CA LYS A 131 -10.81 14.60 3.73
C LYS A 131 -10.69 15.80 4.66
N GLU A 132 -11.03 15.61 5.94
CA GLU A 132 -10.99 16.66 6.96
C GLU A 132 -9.59 17.22 7.13
N LEU A 133 -8.59 16.35 7.31
CA LEU A 133 -7.20 16.75 7.48
C LEU A 133 -6.68 17.49 6.25
N ALA A 134 -6.93 16.98 5.04
CA ALA A 134 -6.52 17.66 3.81
C ALA A 134 -7.22 19.02 3.65
N HIS A 135 -8.50 19.13 4.01
CA HIS A 135 -9.24 20.40 3.99
C HIS A 135 -8.61 21.43 4.95
N VAL A 136 -8.31 21.02 6.18
CA VAL A 136 -7.69 21.91 7.17
C VAL A 136 -6.30 22.35 6.72
N LEU A 137 -5.47 21.43 6.22
CA LEU A 137 -4.13 21.77 5.72
C LEU A 137 -4.19 22.72 4.51
N LYS A 138 -5.16 22.53 3.59
CA LYS A 138 -5.40 23.50 2.49
C LYS A 138 -5.77 24.88 3.00
N ARG A 139 -6.61 24.99 4.02
CA ARG A 139 -6.94 26.28 4.63
C ARG A 139 -5.74 26.96 5.28
N MET A 140 -4.78 26.18 5.73
CA MET A 140 -3.47 26.67 6.23
C MET A 140 -2.50 27.02 5.10
N LYS A 141 -2.94 26.98 3.84
CA LYS A 141 -2.17 27.28 2.63
C LYS A 141 -1.07 26.26 2.30
N PHE A 142 -1.16 25.05 2.82
CA PHE A 142 -0.31 23.95 2.37
C PHE A 142 -0.80 23.42 1.02
N ASN A 143 0.14 23.00 0.19
CA ASN A 143 -0.17 22.36 -1.09
C ASN A 143 -0.44 20.86 -0.88
N VAL A 144 -1.71 20.51 -0.67
CA VAL A 144 -2.15 19.21 -0.20
C VAL A 144 -3.14 18.57 -1.16
N ALA A 145 -3.03 17.27 -1.37
CA ALA A 145 -4.08 16.45 -1.96
C ALA A 145 -4.56 15.35 -1.00
N ALA A 146 -5.82 14.96 -1.14
CA ALA A 146 -6.40 13.82 -0.42
C ALA A 146 -6.54 12.63 -1.36
N MET A 147 -6.24 11.41 -0.87
CA MET A 147 -6.43 10.18 -1.61
C MET A 147 -7.20 9.15 -0.76
N HIS A 148 -8.41 8.82 -1.20
CA HIS A 148 -9.34 7.95 -0.50
C HIS A 148 -10.22 7.16 -1.47
N SER A 149 -10.98 6.18 -0.96
CA SER A 149 -11.77 5.25 -1.77
C SER A 149 -12.89 5.88 -2.59
N ASP A 150 -13.36 7.09 -2.23
CA ASP A 150 -14.44 7.77 -2.96
C ASP A 150 -13.97 8.45 -4.25
N LEU A 151 -12.66 8.53 -4.50
CA LEU A 151 -12.13 9.05 -5.74
C LEU A 151 -12.29 8.02 -6.86
N GLU A 152 -12.70 8.46 -8.03
CA GLU A 152 -12.66 7.66 -9.25
C GLU A 152 -11.21 7.37 -9.66
N GLN A 153 -11.01 6.36 -10.50
CA GLN A 153 -9.67 5.94 -10.91
C GLN A 153 -8.89 7.07 -11.59
N SER A 154 -9.53 7.81 -12.48
CA SER A 154 -8.93 8.98 -13.15
C SER A 154 -8.46 10.07 -12.17
N GLN A 155 -9.27 10.34 -11.15
CA GLN A 155 -8.92 11.31 -10.10
C GLN A 155 -7.73 10.83 -9.24
N ARG A 156 -7.65 9.52 -8.95
CA ARG A 156 -6.50 8.95 -8.23
C ARG A 156 -5.22 9.09 -9.04
N GLU A 157 -5.29 8.78 -10.33
CA GLU A 157 -4.16 8.90 -11.26
C GLU A 157 -3.69 10.36 -11.35
N GLU A 158 -4.62 11.31 -11.43
CA GLU A 158 -4.31 12.73 -11.45
C GLU A 158 -3.62 13.18 -10.14
N VAL A 159 -4.14 12.77 -8.98
CA VAL A 159 -3.52 13.07 -7.67
C VAL A 159 -2.10 12.52 -7.60
N ILE A 160 -1.90 11.26 -8.02
CA ILE A 160 -0.57 10.62 -8.03
C ILE A 160 0.37 11.36 -8.96
N LEU A 161 -0.09 11.69 -10.18
CA LEU A 161 0.72 12.41 -11.16
C LEU A 161 1.12 13.81 -10.65
N ASN A 162 0.20 14.53 -10.03
CA ASN A 162 0.47 15.84 -9.45
C ASN A 162 1.46 15.75 -8.29
N PHE A 163 1.36 14.70 -7.45
CA PHE A 163 2.31 14.46 -6.36
C PHE A 163 3.69 14.04 -6.89
N LYS A 164 3.76 13.17 -7.91
CA LYS A 164 5.02 12.81 -8.58
C LYS A 164 5.73 14.03 -9.17
N ASN A 165 4.97 14.91 -9.79
CA ASN A 165 5.49 16.10 -10.49
C ASN A 165 5.70 17.33 -9.59
N ASN A 166 5.75 17.17 -8.27
CA ASN A 166 5.95 18.23 -7.29
C ASN A 166 4.91 19.37 -7.37
N LYS A 167 3.70 19.09 -7.92
CA LYS A 167 2.57 20.00 -7.87
C LYS A 167 1.77 19.91 -6.57
N VAL A 168 2.02 18.90 -5.80
CA VAL A 168 1.47 18.64 -4.47
C VAL A 168 2.62 18.21 -3.58
N ASP A 169 2.75 18.83 -2.41
CA ASP A 169 3.84 18.58 -1.47
C ASP A 169 3.44 17.56 -0.39
N ILE A 170 2.15 17.54 -0.03
CA ILE A 170 1.60 16.69 1.02
C ILE A 170 0.46 15.84 0.45
N LEU A 171 0.58 14.53 0.56
CA LEU A 171 -0.48 13.59 0.22
C LEU A 171 -1.09 13.03 1.53
N VAL A 172 -2.37 13.28 1.78
CA VAL A 172 -3.10 12.65 2.87
C VAL A 172 -3.86 11.44 2.34
N ALA A 173 -3.61 10.25 2.87
CA ALA A 173 -4.16 9.01 2.31
C ALA A 173 -4.57 7.99 3.38
N THR A 174 -5.47 7.08 3.01
CA THR A 174 -5.71 5.84 3.75
C THR A 174 -4.79 4.72 3.23
N ASP A 175 -4.53 3.69 4.03
CA ASP A 175 -3.69 2.54 3.65
C ASP A 175 -4.12 1.88 2.35
N ILE A 176 -5.42 1.65 2.18
CA ILE A 176 -5.98 0.94 1.03
C ILE A 176 -5.59 1.59 -0.30
N VAL A 177 -5.53 2.92 -0.33
CA VAL A 177 -5.29 3.68 -1.57
C VAL A 177 -3.83 4.04 -1.75
N ALA A 178 -3.08 4.13 -0.65
CA ALA A 178 -1.65 4.44 -0.67
C ALA A 178 -0.76 3.21 -0.94
N ARG A 179 -1.32 2.01 -0.88
CA ARG A 179 -0.60 0.78 -1.24
C ARG A 179 -0.47 0.67 -2.75
N GLY A 180 0.64 0.12 -3.19
CA GLY A 180 0.95 0.02 -4.62
C GLY A 180 1.36 1.33 -5.28
N ILE A 181 1.38 2.44 -4.54
CA ILE A 181 1.90 3.70 -5.07
C ILE A 181 3.42 3.61 -5.12
N ASP A 182 3.93 3.54 -6.33
CA ASP A 182 5.36 3.68 -6.58
C ASP A 182 5.70 5.16 -6.74
N ILE A 183 6.06 5.80 -5.62
CA ILE A 183 6.53 7.18 -5.58
C ILE A 183 7.91 7.17 -4.93
N GLU A 184 8.84 7.73 -5.65
CA GLU A 184 10.18 8.01 -5.18
C GLU A 184 10.23 9.38 -4.47
N ASP A 185 11.30 9.67 -3.77
CA ASP A 185 11.58 10.97 -3.12
C ASP A 185 10.61 11.37 -2.00
N ILE A 186 9.99 10.41 -1.31
CA ILE A 186 9.25 10.71 -0.10
C ILE A 186 10.24 10.87 1.05
N GLY A 187 10.40 12.09 1.54
CA GLY A 187 11.31 12.38 2.64
C GLY A 187 10.68 12.19 4.01
N LEU A 188 9.34 12.30 4.11
CA LEU A 188 8.64 12.20 5.38
C LEU A 188 7.38 11.36 5.26
N VAL A 189 7.23 10.40 6.17
CA VAL A 189 5.99 9.66 6.40
C VAL A 189 5.43 10.03 7.77
N VAL A 190 4.19 10.49 7.81
CA VAL A 190 3.49 10.83 9.06
C VAL A 190 2.36 9.83 9.29
N ASN A 191 2.42 9.06 10.39
CA ASN A 191 1.32 8.24 10.85
C ASN A 191 0.42 9.09 11.75
N TYR A 192 -0.49 9.88 11.14
CA TYR A 192 -1.46 10.69 11.91
C TYR A 192 -2.33 9.81 12.80
N ASP A 193 -2.70 8.65 12.30
CA ASP A 193 -3.24 7.54 13.07
C ASP A 193 -2.30 6.36 12.98
N VAL A 194 -1.78 5.91 14.10
CA VAL A 194 -0.92 4.72 14.18
C VAL A 194 -1.72 3.50 13.75
N PRO A 195 -1.23 2.66 12.86
CA PRO A 195 -1.92 1.45 12.45
C PRO A 195 -1.99 0.44 13.60
N HIS A 196 -3.03 -0.40 13.59
CA HIS A 196 -3.18 -1.45 14.60
C HIS A 196 -2.19 -2.60 14.37
N ASP A 197 -1.83 -2.85 13.12
CA ASP A 197 -0.91 -3.90 12.72
C ASP A 197 0.51 -3.32 12.58
N PRO A 198 1.50 -3.91 13.28
CA PRO A 198 2.92 -3.52 13.13
C PRO A 198 3.42 -3.63 11.68
N GLU A 199 2.91 -4.56 10.89
CA GLU A 199 3.30 -4.73 9.49
C GLU A 199 2.82 -3.56 8.64
N ASP A 200 1.60 -3.07 8.88
CA ASP A 200 1.10 -1.86 8.22
C ASP A 200 2.01 -0.67 8.52
N TYR A 201 2.53 -0.57 9.76
CA TYR A 201 3.51 0.46 10.11
C TYR A 201 4.77 0.36 9.26
N ILE A 202 5.34 -0.84 9.13
CA ILE A 202 6.54 -1.07 8.30
C ILE A 202 6.27 -0.74 6.84
N HIS A 203 5.13 -1.16 6.31
CA HIS A 203 4.71 -0.85 4.93
C HIS A 203 4.53 0.65 4.69
N ARG A 204 4.01 1.39 5.67
CA ARG A 204 3.86 2.85 5.58
C ARG A 204 5.22 3.54 5.58
N ILE A 205 6.07 3.26 6.56
CA ILE A 205 7.39 3.90 6.65
C ILE A 205 8.30 3.47 5.50
N GLY A 206 8.11 2.27 4.93
CA GLY A 206 8.80 1.82 3.72
C GLY A 206 8.44 2.60 2.45
N ARG A 207 7.61 3.65 2.54
CA ARG A 207 7.42 4.62 1.45
C ARG A 207 8.55 5.63 1.36
N THR A 208 9.32 5.83 2.44
CA THR A 208 10.53 6.66 2.45
C THR A 208 11.80 5.82 2.46
N ALA A 209 12.95 6.46 2.35
CA ALA A 209 14.28 5.84 2.33
C ALA A 209 14.45 4.73 1.26
N ARG A 210 13.89 4.92 0.08
CA ARG A 210 14.08 4.05 -1.07
C ARG A 210 15.36 4.44 -1.83
N ALA A 211 15.93 3.48 -2.56
CA ALA A 211 17.09 3.70 -3.45
C ALA A 211 18.30 4.38 -2.76
N ALA A 212 18.65 3.93 -1.55
CA ALA A 212 19.77 4.44 -0.74
C ALA A 212 19.60 5.90 -0.22
N ALA A 213 18.40 6.49 -0.30
CA ALA A 213 18.09 7.75 0.34
C ALA A 213 17.83 7.56 1.84
N THR A 214 17.97 8.63 2.63
CA THR A 214 17.52 8.68 4.03
C THR A 214 16.10 9.20 4.10
N GLY A 215 15.35 8.82 5.15
CA GLY A 215 13.98 9.26 5.33
C GLY A 215 13.60 9.45 6.79
N ALA A 216 12.46 10.07 7.01
CA ALA A 216 11.89 10.26 8.34
C ALA A 216 10.48 9.69 8.44
N ALA A 217 10.17 9.13 9.61
CA ALA A 217 8.82 8.65 9.95
C ALA A 217 8.40 9.16 11.33
N VAL A 218 7.15 9.56 11.47
CA VAL A 218 6.56 10.08 12.70
C VAL A 218 5.23 9.39 12.98
#